data_a74f5596d1a965789bde32316aeb473d
#
_entry.id   a74f5596d1a965789bde32316aeb473d
#
_cell.length_a   1.000
_cell.length_b   1.000
_cell.length_c   1.000
_cell.angle_alpha   90.00
_cell.angle_beta   90.00
_cell.angle_gamma   90.00
#
_symmetry.space_group_name_H-M   'P 1'
#
loop_
_entity.id
_entity.type
_entity.pdbx_description
1 polymer ?
#
loop_
_entity_poly.entity_id
_entity_poly.type
_entity_poly.pdbx_seq_one_letter_code
_entity_poly.pdbx_strand_id
1 'polypeptide(L)'
;MKNKHFYKISSIYTILFLVLLLLSCNSDNNNDAERFKLGIFEIPAGKGYSKTTVKRIDSLQIEEYIKYTEISTDSGVFKKENKVIDTLYIKWKNNFFYTLKMKSPKTELDKDPIFVQINKITKNSYDFTAKIGFSEFKQKGTVYIIE
;
A
#
# COMPACT_ATOMS: atom_id res chain seq x y z
N MET A 1 26.29 -3.20 61.35
CA MET A 1 26.20 -2.07 60.38
C MET A 1 26.65 -2.49 58.97
N LYS A 2 26.20 -3.55 58.35
CA LYS A 2 26.68 -4.01 57.02
C LYS A 2 25.59 -4.06 55.89
N ASN A 3 24.31 -3.74 56.16
CA ASN A 3 23.24 -3.97 55.17
C ASN A 3 22.77 -2.72 54.38
N LYS A 4 23.23 -1.53 54.70
CA LYS A 4 22.79 -0.31 53.98
C LYS A 4 23.43 -0.14 52.60
N HIS A 5 24.62 -0.69 52.34
CA HIS A 5 25.29 -0.57 51.03
C HIS A 5 24.66 -1.52 49.97
N PHE A 6 24.20 -2.67 50.35
CA PHE A 6 23.61 -3.62 49.41
C PHE A 6 22.28 -3.12 48.79
N TYR A 7 21.44 -2.45 49.57
CA TYR A 7 20.17 -1.90 49.08
C TYR A 7 20.37 -0.71 48.11
N LYS A 8 21.40 0.09 48.30
CA LYS A 8 21.70 1.20 47.38
C LYS A 8 22.18 0.70 46.01
N ILE A 9 23.03 -0.34 45.97
CA ILE A 9 23.51 -0.92 44.72
C ILE A 9 22.41 -1.60 43.96
N SER A 10 21.53 -2.40 44.62
CA SER A 10 20.38 -3.02 43.98
C SER A 10 19.41 -2.01 43.39
N SER A 11 19.13 -0.90 44.10
CA SER A 11 18.23 0.16 43.59
C SER A 11 18.78 0.85 42.36
N ILE A 12 20.09 1.05 42.24
CA ILE A 12 20.72 1.67 41.07
C ILE A 12 20.59 0.78 39.82
N TYR A 13 20.80 -0.53 39.97
CA TYR A 13 20.63 -1.48 38.86
C TYR A 13 19.17 -1.60 38.42
N THR A 14 18.21 -1.54 39.35
CA THR A 14 16.79 -1.56 39.01
C THR A 14 16.36 -0.31 38.24
N ILE A 15 16.85 0.87 38.62
CA ILE A 15 16.59 2.12 37.91
C ILE A 15 17.25 2.13 36.54
N LEU A 16 18.50 1.65 36.42
CA LEU A 16 19.20 1.56 35.15
C LEU A 16 18.51 0.59 34.18
N PHE A 17 18.00 -0.54 34.67
CA PHE A 17 17.23 -1.50 33.88
C PHE A 17 15.88 -0.93 33.41
N LEU A 18 15.20 -0.16 34.26
CA LEU A 18 13.93 0.52 33.90
C LEU A 18 14.16 1.60 32.83
N VAL A 19 15.26 2.36 32.89
CA VAL A 19 15.62 3.36 31.89
C VAL A 19 15.95 2.71 30.55
N LEU A 20 16.62 1.56 30.53
CA LEU A 20 16.89 0.79 29.32
C LEU A 20 15.61 0.29 28.61
N LEU A 21 14.57 -0.06 29.36
CA LEU A 21 13.28 -0.46 28.78
C LEU A 21 12.53 0.73 28.12
N LEU A 22 12.76 1.96 28.55
CA LEU A 22 12.14 3.15 27.98
C LEU A 22 12.78 3.60 26.66
N LEU A 23 14.03 3.17 26.38
CA LEU A 23 14.74 3.49 25.14
C LEU A 23 14.40 2.53 23.98
N SER A 24 13.62 1.48 24.22
CA SER A 24 13.24 0.48 23.20
C SER A 24 12.00 0.84 22.38
N CYS A 25 11.46 2.03 22.52
CA CYS A 25 10.34 2.48 21.72
C CYS A 25 10.83 3.28 20.50
N ASN A 26 11.43 2.60 19.53
CA ASN A 26 11.63 3.18 18.20
C ASN A 26 10.31 3.10 17.45
N SER A 27 9.54 4.17 17.48
CA SER A 27 8.34 4.37 16.66
C SER A 27 8.68 4.99 15.30
N ASP A 28 9.62 4.42 14.56
CA ASP A 28 9.98 4.89 13.21
C ASP A 28 8.97 4.50 12.12
N ASN A 29 7.88 3.82 12.48
CA ASN A 29 6.92 3.28 11.51
C ASN A 29 5.99 4.31 10.84
N ASN A 30 5.89 5.54 11.33
CA ASN A 30 4.99 6.54 10.75
C ASN A 30 5.56 7.26 9.52
N ASN A 31 6.87 7.38 9.39
CA ASN A 31 7.52 8.05 8.25
C ASN A 31 7.70 7.12 7.04
N ASP A 32 7.64 5.83 7.24
CA ASP A 32 7.88 4.84 6.19
C ASP A 32 6.82 4.83 5.08
N ALA A 33 5.60 5.23 5.37
CA ALA A 33 4.52 5.28 4.37
C ALA A 33 4.53 6.55 3.50
N GLU A 34 5.17 7.64 3.94
CA GLU A 34 5.24 8.91 3.20
C GLU A 34 5.88 8.73 1.81
N ARG A 35 6.89 7.87 1.68
CA ARG A 35 7.58 7.58 0.42
C ARG A 35 6.70 6.93 -0.64
N PHE A 36 5.52 6.41 -0.26
CA PHE A 36 4.56 5.84 -1.20
C PHE A 36 3.49 6.83 -1.67
N LYS A 37 3.52 8.06 -1.17
CA LYS A 37 2.52 9.06 -1.56
C LYS A 37 2.78 9.68 -2.91
N LEU A 38 4.05 9.85 -3.28
CA LEU A 38 4.49 10.40 -4.56
C LEU A 38 5.56 9.48 -5.17
N GLY A 39 5.66 9.44 -6.49
CA GLY A 39 6.67 8.65 -7.21
C GLY A 39 6.09 7.71 -8.25
N ILE A 40 6.93 6.78 -8.71
CA ILE A 40 6.59 5.78 -9.70
C ILE A 40 6.68 4.39 -9.07
N PHE A 41 5.65 3.60 -9.27
CA PHE A 41 5.46 2.30 -8.66
C PHE A 41 5.05 1.27 -9.70
N GLU A 42 5.15 0.01 -9.34
CA GLU A 42 4.70 -1.12 -10.13
C GLU A 42 3.81 -2.04 -9.29
N ILE A 43 2.70 -2.49 -9.90
CA ILE A 43 1.89 -3.59 -9.41
C ILE A 43 2.15 -4.78 -10.34
N PRO A 44 2.51 -5.97 -9.81
CA PRO A 44 2.76 -7.16 -10.63
C PRO A 44 1.57 -7.56 -11.48
N ALA A 45 1.85 -8.26 -12.59
CA ALA A 45 0.83 -8.79 -13.47
C ALA A 45 -0.15 -9.72 -12.72
N GLY A 46 -1.41 -9.63 -13.11
CA GLY A 46 -2.49 -10.47 -12.61
C GLY A 46 -3.19 -11.24 -13.72
N LYS A 47 -4.23 -11.99 -13.36
CA LYS A 47 -5.03 -12.72 -14.35
C LYS A 47 -5.72 -11.72 -15.30
N GLY A 48 -5.38 -11.79 -16.59
CA GLY A 48 -5.96 -10.92 -17.62
C GLY A 48 -5.38 -9.51 -17.71
N TYR A 49 -4.30 -9.21 -16.98
CA TYR A 49 -3.63 -7.90 -16.98
C TYR A 49 -2.12 -8.06 -16.96
N SER A 50 -1.41 -7.16 -17.67
CA SER A 50 0.03 -7.00 -17.54
C SER A 50 0.38 -6.43 -16.15
N LYS A 51 1.67 -6.28 -15.87
CA LYS A 51 2.11 -5.38 -14.81
C LYS A 51 1.54 -3.99 -15.04
N THR A 52 1.21 -3.28 -13.95
CA THR A 52 0.68 -1.92 -13.98
C THR A 52 1.74 -0.95 -13.50
N THR A 53 2.08 0.04 -14.31
CA THR A 53 2.87 1.19 -13.88
C THR A 53 1.93 2.19 -13.23
N VAL A 54 2.25 2.61 -12.01
CA VAL A 54 1.47 3.56 -11.22
C VAL A 54 2.31 4.80 -10.99
N LYS A 55 1.84 5.96 -11.47
CA LYS A 55 2.48 7.26 -11.21
C LYS A 55 1.60 8.08 -10.28
N ARG A 56 2.15 8.52 -9.14
CA ARG A 56 1.47 9.40 -8.19
C ARG A 56 2.08 10.79 -8.21
N ILE A 57 1.24 11.78 -8.49
CA ILE A 57 1.62 13.19 -8.55
C ILE A 57 0.52 13.99 -7.86
N ASP A 58 0.86 14.72 -6.81
CA ASP A 58 -0.08 15.51 -6.01
C ASP A 58 -1.28 14.66 -5.53
N SER A 59 -2.46 14.96 -6.04
CA SER A 59 -3.72 14.28 -5.73
C SER A 59 -4.17 13.31 -6.83
N LEU A 60 -3.29 12.95 -7.77
CA LEU A 60 -3.59 12.05 -8.89
C LEU A 60 -2.76 10.77 -8.83
N GLN A 61 -3.40 9.66 -9.19
CA GLN A 61 -2.77 8.39 -9.50
C GLN A 61 -3.10 8.05 -10.95
N ILE A 62 -2.06 7.81 -11.76
CA ILE A 62 -2.17 7.41 -13.17
C ILE A 62 -1.70 5.97 -13.25
N GLU A 63 -2.53 5.10 -13.81
CA GLU A 63 -2.26 3.67 -13.97
C GLU A 63 -2.18 3.34 -15.45
N GLU A 64 -1.09 2.70 -15.86
CA GLU A 64 -0.88 2.23 -17.24
C GLU A 64 -0.65 0.72 -17.23
N TYR A 65 -1.47 -0.02 -18.00
CA TYR A 65 -1.41 -1.47 -18.12
C TYR A 65 -1.99 -1.97 -19.44
N ILE A 66 -1.75 -3.26 -19.75
CA ILE A 66 -2.39 -3.96 -20.87
C ILE A 66 -3.44 -4.89 -20.29
N LYS A 67 -4.68 -4.75 -20.77
CA LYS A 67 -5.77 -5.68 -20.50
C LYS A 67 -5.82 -6.72 -21.61
N TYR A 68 -5.79 -7.99 -21.23
CA TYR A 68 -5.93 -9.12 -22.15
C TYR A 68 -7.37 -9.60 -22.19
N THR A 69 -7.95 -9.68 -23.37
CA THR A 69 -9.29 -10.19 -23.58
C THR A 69 -9.24 -11.36 -24.56
N GLU A 70 -9.81 -12.50 -24.19
CA GLU A 70 -9.94 -13.62 -25.07
C GLU A 70 -11.14 -13.42 -26.01
N ILE A 71 -10.93 -13.61 -27.30
CA ILE A 71 -11.96 -13.53 -28.33
C ILE A 71 -12.05 -14.92 -28.96
N SER A 72 -13.21 -15.57 -28.80
CA SER A 72 -13.50 -16.83 -29.46
C SER A 72 -14.08 -16.57 -30.85
N THR A 73 -13.53 -17.19 -31.87
CA THR A 73 -14.02 -17.18 -33.26
C THR A 73 -14.13 -18.62 -33.76
N ASP A 74 -14.75 -18.83 -34.91
CA ASP A 74 -14.85 -20.13 -35.56
C ASP A 74 -13.46 -20.73 -35.88
N SER A 75 -12.43 -19.89 -36.00
CA SER A 75 -11.04 -20.27 -36.29
C SER A 75 -10.20 -20.52 -35.03
N GLY A 76 -10.75 -20.33 -33.81
CA GLY A 76 -10.03 -20.51 -32.55
C GLY A 76 -10.19 -19.36 -31.55
N VAL A 77 -9.40 -19.43 -30.47
CA VAL A 77 -9.35 -18.40 -29.42
C VAL A 77 -8.13 -17.52 -29.63
N PHE A 78 -8.37 -16.22 -29.75
CA PHE A 78 -7.32 -15.20 -29.92
C PHE A 78 -7.27 -14.30 -28.69
N LYS A 79 -6.05 -13.89 -28.28
CA LYS A 79 -5.82 -12.95 -27.21
C LYS A 79 -5.70 -11.55 -27.80
N LYS A 80 -6.59 -10.66 -27.41
CA LYS A 80 -6.55 -9.23 -27.76
C LYS A 80 -5.91 -8.44 -26.63
N GLU A 81 -4.93 -7.60 -26.99
CA GLU A 81 -4.26 -6.69 -26.08
C GLU A 81 -4.87 -5.30 -26.21
N ASN A 82 -5.27 -4.71 -25.09
CA ASN A 82 -5.80 -3.36 -25.04
C ASN A 82 -4.97 -2.57 -24.03
N LYS A 83 -4.23 -1.56 -24.51
CA LYS A 83 -3.52 -0.62 -23.62
C LYS A 83 -4.56 0.26 -22.92
N VAL A 84 -4.46 0.36 -21.61
CA VAL A 84 -5.35 1.14 -20.75
C VAL A 84 -4.52 2.14 -19.98
N ILE A 85 -5.01 3.38 -19.93
CA ILE A 85 -4.48 4.43 -19.06
C ILE A 85 -5.67 4.98 -18.29
N ASP A 86 -5.65 4.78 -16.98
CA ASP A 86 -6.66 5.29 -16.07
C ASP A 86 -6.07 6.37 -15.18
N THR A 87 -6.83 7.43 -14.96
CA THR A 87 -6.47 8.52 -14.04
C THR A 87 -7.49 8.55 -12.91
N LEU A 88 -6.96 8.53 -11.69
CA LEU A 88 -7.76 8.51 -10.47
C LEU A 88 -7.36 9.67 -9.57
N TYR A 89 -8.32 10.25 -8.89
CA TYR A 89 -8.06 11.10 -7.73
C TYR A 89 -7.66 10.21 -6.57
N ILE A 90 -6.52 10.52 -5.92
CA ILE A 90 -6.08 9.86 -4.70
C ILE A 90 -6.26 10.79 -3.51
N LYS A 91 -6.88 10.29 -2.45
CA LYS A 91 -7.05 11.02 -1.19
C LYS A 91 -6.58 10.16 -0.02
N TRP A 92 -5.48 10.55 0.59
CA TRP A 92 -4.95 9.91 1.79
C TRP A 92 -5.75 10.33 3.02
N LYS A 93 -6.23 9.35 3.78
CA LYS A 93 -6.86 9.54 5.08
C LYS A 93 -5.79 9.55 6.19
N ASN A 94 -4.81 8.68 6.06
CA ASN A 94 -3.61 8.57 6.90
C ASN A 94 -2.52 7.81 6.13
N ASN A 95 -1.43 7.46 6.78
CA ASN A 95 -0.31 6.75 6.14
C ASN A 95 -0.61 5.31 5.71
N PHE A 96 -1.71 4.72 6.16
CA PHE A 96 -2.08 3.34 5.88
C PHE A 96 -3.41 3.18 5.15
N PHE A 97 -4.08 4.29 4.84
CA PHE A 97 -5.40 4.25 4.21
C PHE A 97 -5.57 5.40 3.23
N TYR A 98 -5.97 5.08 2.01
CA TYR A 98 -6.33 6.06 0.99
C TYR A 98 -7.53 5.60 0.16
N THR A 99 -8.16 6.54 -0.51
CA THR A 99 -9.28 6.32 -1.41
C THR A 99 -8.89 6.76 -2.82
N LEU A 100 -9.25 5.94 -3.80
CA LEU A 100 -9.14 6.27 -5.22
C LEU A 100 -10.54 6.49 -5.78
N LYS A 101 -10.66 7.44 -6.71
CA LYS A 101 -11.89 7.69 -7.45
C LYS A 101 -11.56 7.96 -8.91
N MET A 102 -12.17 7.24 -9.83
CA MET A 102 -11.95 7.41 -11.25
C MET A 102 -12.25 8.85 -11.67
N LYS A 103 -11.31 9.49 -12.39
CA LYS A 103 -11.49 10.85 -12.90
C LYS A 103 -12.52 10.89 -14.04
N SER A 104 -12.54 9.85 -14.87
CA SER A 104 -13.45 9.72 -16.03
C SER A 104 -14.07 8.31 -16.00
N PRO A 105 -15.12 8.09 -15.19
CA PRO A 105 -15.78 6.78 -15.10
C PRO A 105 -16.43 6.40 -16.42
N LYS A 106 -16.24 5.17 -16.88
CA LYS A 106 -16.79 4.61 -18.13
C LYS A 106 -17.98 3.70 -17.86
N THR A 107 -18.09 3.16 -16.65
CA THR A 107 -19.18 2.26 -16.21
C THR A 107 -19.77 2.75 -14.90
N GLU A 108 -20.91 2.22 -14.49
CA GLU A 108 -21.50 2.54 -13.18
C GLU A 108 -20.58 2.13 -12.03
N LEU A 109 -19.88 0.99 -12.15
CA LEU A 109 -18.94 0.52 -11.14
C LEU A 109 -17.74 1.46 -10.96
N ASP A 110 -17.32 2.15 -12.03
CA ASP A 110 -16.19 3.10 -11.97
C ASP A 110 -16.56 4.38 -11.19
N LYS A 111 -17.83 4.63 -10.93
CA LYS A 111 -18.29 5.76 -10.11
C LYS A 111 -18.07 5.53 -8.63
N ASP A 112 -17.97 4.26 -8.22
CA ASP A 112 -17.73 3.91 -6.83
C ASP A 112 -16.29 4.18 -6.41
N PRO A 113 -16.07 4.65 -5.19
CA PRO A 113 -14.72 4.83 -4.66
C PRO A 113 -14.05 3.48 -4.40
N ILE A 114 -12.74 3.42 -4.63
CA ILE A 114 -11.90 2.29 -4.26
C ILE A 114 -11.22 2.64 -2.94
N PHE A 115 -11.52 1.87 -1.90
CA PHE A 115 -10.90 2.01 -0.59
C PHE A 115 -9.69 1.10 -0.51
N VAL A 116 -8.52 1.66 -0.21
CA VAL A 116 -7.26 0.91 -0.14
C VAL A 116 -6.68 1.01 1.26
N GLN A 117 -6.44 -0.15 1.86
CA GLN A 117 -5.75 -0.29 3.12
C GLN A 117 -4.37 -0.92 2.90
N ILE A 118 -3.34 -0.27 3.41
CA ILE A 118 -1.97 -0.81 3.46
C ILE A 118 -1.89 -1.72 4.68
N ASN A 119 -1.53 -2.98 4.46
CA ASN A 119 -1.49 -4.00 5.52
C ASN A 119 -0.07 -4.20 6.06
N LYS A 120 0.95 -4.05 5.19
CA LYS A 120 2.35 -4.26 5.54
C LYS A 120 3.23 -3.36 4.67
N ILE A 121 4.24 -2.77 5.27
CA ILE A 121 5.25 -1.96 4.58
C ILE A 121 6.60 -2.64 4.71
N THR A 122 7.37 -2.66 3.62
CA THR A 122 8.77 -3.06 3.56
C THR A 122 9.62 -1.89 3.07
N LYS A 123 10.92 -2.08 2.93
CA LYS A 123 11.82 -1.03 2.41
C LYS A 123 11.39 -0.49 1.04
N ASN A 124 10.94 -1.35 0.13
CA ASN A 124 10.69 -0.99 -1.27
C ASN A 124 9.27 -1.31 -1.75
N SER A 125 8.38 -1.76 -0.86
CA SER A 125 7.02 -2.15 -1.23
C SER A 125 6.04 -2.02 -0.09
N TYR A 126 4.75 -2.09 -0.41
CA TYR A 126 3.71 -2.36 0.57
C TYR A 126 2.67 -3.36 0.01
N ASP A 127 2.11 -4.15 0.91
CA ASP A 127 0.96 -5.01 0.63
C ASP A 127 -0.32 -4.25 0.93
N PHE A 128 -1.33 -4.42 0.08
CA PHE A 128 -2.60 -3.74 0.25
C PHE A 128 -3.80 -4.67 0.12
N THR A 129 -4.92 -4.21 0.65
CA THR A 129 -6.26 -4.71 0.36
C THR A 129 -7.11 -3.58 -0.19
N ALA A 130 -7.69 -3.76 -1.37
CA ALA A 130 -8.60 -2.83 -2.01
C ALA A 130 -10.03 -3.35 -2.00
N LYS A 131 -10.99 -2.45 -1.86
CA LYS A 131 -12.43 -2.72 -1.88
C LYS A 131 -13.13 -1.65 -2.73
N ILE A 132 -14.00 -2.05 -3.65
CA ILE A 132 -14.78 -1.12 -4.49
C ILE A 132 -16.12 -0.88 -3.81
N GLY A 133 -16.41 0.38 -3.50
CA GLY A 133 -17.68 0.80 -2.90
C GLY A 133 -18.01 -0.01 -1.64
N PHE A 134 -19.26 -0.42 -1.54
CA PHE A 134 -19.76 -1.26 -0.44
C PHE A 134 -19.77 -2.75 -0.78
N SER A 135 -19.14 -3.17 -1.90
CA SER A 135 -19.09 -4.57 -2.31
C SER A 135 -18.36 -5.43 -1.27
N GLU A 136 -18.68 -6.72 -1.22
CA GLU A 136 -17.92 -7.69 -0.41
C GLU A 136 -16.61 -8.14 -1.10
N PHE A 137 -16.44 -7.80 -2.38
CA PHE A 137 -15.25 -8.16 -3.12
C PHE A 137 -14.04 -7.38 -2.62
N LYS A 138 -12.98 -8.12 -2.31
CA LYS A 138 -11.68 -7.59 -1.87
C LYS A 138 -10.58 -8.11 -2.77
N GLN A 139 -9.75 -7.20 -3.26
CA GLN A 139 -8.54 -7.52 -4.00
C GLN A 139 -7.31 -7.27 -3.12
N LYS A 140 -6.36 -8.20 -3.12
CA LYS A 140 -5.06 -8.02 -2.47
C LYS A 140 -3.98 -7.91 -3.52
N GLY A 141 -2.94 -7.16 -3.21
CA GLY A 141 -1.79 -6.98 -4.10
C GLY A 141 -0.61 -6.36 -3.35
N THR A 142 0.47 -6.19 -4.09
CA THR A 142 1.69 -5.53 -3.62
C THR A 142 2.06 -4.42 -4.58
N VAL A 143 2.46 -3.28 -4.05
CA VAL A 143 3.00 -2.14 -4.81
C VAL A 143 4.48 -2.04 -4.52
N TYR A 144 5.31 -1.97 -5.56
CA TYR A 144 6.76 -1.81 -5.48
C TYR A 144 7.16 -0.41 -5.90
N ILE A 145 8.12 0.20 -5.22
CA ILE A 145 8.79 1.43 -5.66
C ILE A 145 9.72 1.08 -6.79
N ILE A 146 9.67 1.84 -7.91
CA ILE A 146 10.61 1.74 -9.03
C ILE A 146 11.40 3.02 -9.25
N GLU A 147 10.84 4.18 -8.86
CA GLU A 147 11.50 5.51 -8.84
C GLU A 147 10.85 6.43 -7.80
#